data_e510758ee240a4cfb4513fd9cb5c3254
#
_entry.id   e510758ee240a4cfb4513fd9cb5c3254
#
_cell.length_a   1.000
_cell.length_b   1.000
_cell.length_c   1.000
_cell.angle_alpha   90.00
_cell.angle_beta   90.00
_cell.angle_gamma   90.00
#
_symmetry.space_group_name_H-M   'P 1'
#
loop_
_entity.id
_entity.type
_entity.pdbx_description
1 polymer ?
#
loop_
_entity_poly.entity_id
_entity_poly.type
_entity_poly.pdbx_seq_one_letter_code
_entity_poly.pdbx_strand_id
1 'polypeptide(L)'
;AQSASLGDLLREADFWARKSKANQIGKNHIEQAISEQIYRSDRIKQAMLEQIDKGTILIDVEGAKVGQINGLVVYNFSRNSFGKPSRITTQVRMGKGEFIDIEREIQMSGPIHTKGVLILSSLIANRFAKESPLSLSASIVFEQSYGGVDGDSASSTEYYCLLSAISNIPIKQNIAVTGSINQFGEIQPIGGANEKIEGFFDVCKHRGLTGDQGVIIPRTNVSSLMLREDVLQAVEEGQFHIWAVDTVDDGIEILTGMPAGKPNKNGEYPKGTVNYAVQKGLEHYYKCYVRYARETHGCLGK
;
A
#
# COMPACT_ATOMS: atom_id res chain seq x y z
N ALA A 1 -22.65 -12.75 8.80
CA ALA A 1 -22.46 -12.36 10.20
C ALA A 1 -22.36 -13.62 11.05
N GLN A 2 -21.33 -13.72 11.83
CA GLN A 2 -21.10 -14.88 12.69
C GLN A 2 -22.01 -14.76 13.91
N SER A 3 -23.12 -15.46 13.91
CA SER A 3 -24.10 -15.46 15.02
C SER A 3 -23.48 -15.82 16.37
N ALA A 4 -22.44 -16.66 16.38
CA ALA A 4 -21.68 -17.01 17.58
C ALA A 4 -20.93 -15.79 18.17
N SER A 5 -20.31 -14.97 17.34
CA SER A 5 -19.58 -13.77 17.75
C SER A 5 -20.53 -12.71 18.34
N LEU A 6 -21.73 -12.53 17.76
CA LEU A 6 -22.74 -11.65 18.30
C LEU A 6 -23.27 -12.17 19.67
N GLY A 7 -23.47 -13.50 19.80
CA GLY A 7 -23.87 -14.10 21.06
C GLY A 7 -22.84 -13.93 22.17
N ASP A 8 -21.54 -14.03 21.85
CA ASP A 8 -20.46 -13.79 22.80
C ASP A 8 -20.40 -12.32 23.25
N LEU A 9 -20.55 -11.38 22.30
CA LEU A 9 -20.61 -9.95 22.61
C LEU A 9 -21.80 -9.62 23.55
N LEU A 10 -22.97 -10.16 23.26
CA LEU A 10 -24.17 -9.91 24.10
C LEU A 10 -24.01 -10.50 25.49
N ARG A 11 -23.40 -11.70 25.65
CA ARG A 11 -23.13 -12.29 26.96
C ARG A 11 -22.15 -11.42 27.78
N GLU A 12 -21.14 -10.87 27.13
CA GLU A 12 -20.20 -9.96 27.78
C GLU A 12 -20.85 -8.62 28.14
N ALA A 13 -21.67 -8.07 27.25
CA ALA A 13 -22.43 -6.86 27.53
C ALA A 13 -23.44 -7.07 28.71
N ASP A 14 -24.05 -8.24 28.80
CA ASP A 14 -24.91 -8.63 29.95
C ASP A 14 -24.11 -8.69 31.26
N PHE A 15 -22.92 -9.23 31.24
CA PHE A 15 -22.00 -9.19 32.40
C PHE A 15 -21.73 -7.75 32.87
N TRP A 16 -21.46 -6.83 31.96
CA TRP A 16 -21.22 -5.42 32.29
C TRP A 16 -22.49 -4.70 32.78
N ALA A 17 -23.66 -5.02 32.19
CA ALA A 17 -24.93 -4.52 32.64
C ALA A 17 -25.24 -4.96 34.10
N ARG A 18 -25.05 -6.25 34.40
CA ARG A 18 -25.21 -6.78 35.77
C ARG A 18 -24.24 -6.14 36.77
N LYS A 19 -22.96 -5.96 36.36
CA LYS A 19 -21.92 -5.32 37.19
C LYS A 19 -22.28 -3.88 37.53
N SER A 20 -22.91 -3.16 36.61
CA SER A 20 -23.42 -1.78 36.82
C SER A 20 -24.81 -1.72 37.47
N LYS A 21 -25.42 -2.88 37.83
CA LYS A 21 -26.78 -3.02 38.37
C LYS A 21 -27.86 -2.48 37.43
N ALA A 22 -27.63 -2.50 36.12
CA ALA A 22 -28.62 -2.11 35.12
C ALA A 22 -29.57 -3.31 34.83
N ASN A 23 -30.87 -2.98 34.60
CA ASN A 23 -31.89 -3.99 34.29
C ASN A 23 -31.90 -4.42 32.81
N GLN A 24 -31.19 -3.68 31.94
CA GLN A 24 -31.13 -3.92 30.50
C GLN A 24 -29.74 -3.60 29.96
N ILE A 25 -29.33 -4.27 28.87
CA ILE A 25 -28.12 -3.97 28.13
C ILE A 25 -28.34 -2.63 27.41
N GLY A 26 -27.53 -1.62 27.73
CA GLY A 26 -27.49 -0.34 27.03
C GLY A 26 -26.25 -0.23 26.12
N LYS A 27 -26.20 0.84 25.33
CA LYS A 27 -25.09 1.15 24.42
C LYS A 27 -23.73 1.11 25.15
N ASN A 28 -23.62 1.72 26.31
CA ASN A 28 -22.41 1.76 27.13
C ASN A 28 -21.89 0.36 27.51
N HIS A 29 -22.79 -0.60 27.78
CA HIS A 29 -22.39 -1.96 28.13
C HIS A 29 -21.84 -2.74 26.92
N ILE A 30 -22.39 -2.47 25.72
CA ILE A 30 -21.89 -3.02 24.46
C ILE A 30 -20.52 -2.42 24.14
N GLU A 31 -20.38 -1.11 24.26
CA GLU A 31 -19.10 -0.41 24.05
C GLU A 31 -18.02 -0.88 25.02
N GLN A 32 -18.36 -1.08 26.30
CA GLN A 32 -17.44 -1.64 27.28
C GLN A 32 -17.04 -3.07 26.92
N ALA A 33 -17.99 -3.92 26.52
CA ALA A 33 -17.69 -5.27 26.09
C ALA A 33 -16.75 -5.32 24.85
N ILE A 34 -16.99 -4.46 23.86
CA ILE A 34 -16.12 -4.31 22.69
C ILE A 34 -14.71 -3.85 23.10
N SER A 35 -14.62 -2.82 23.94
CA SER A 35 -13.35 -2.29 24.44
C SER A 35 -12.53 -3.36 25.18
N GLU A 36 -13.18 -4.15 26.01
CA GLU A 36 -12.53 -5.22 26.76
C GLU A 36 -12.10 -6.40 25.86
N GLN A 37 -12.89 -6.73 24.84
CA GLN A 37 -12.48 -7.73 23.84
C GLN A 37 -11.24 -7.26 23.06
N ILE A 38 -11.23 -6.00 22.63
CA ILE A 38 -10.06 -5.38 21.99
C ILE A 38 -8.87 -5.43 22.93
N TYR A 39 -9.00 -4.97 24.17
CA TYR A 39 -7.91 -4.96 25.15
C TYR A 39 -7.26 -6.33 25.36
N ARG A 40 -8.07 -7.38 25.48
CA ARG A 40 -7.56 -8.77 25.67
C ARG A 40 -6.84 -9.32 24.45
N SER A 41 -7.17 -8.83 23.26
CA SER A 41 -6.61 -9.33 22.00
C SER A 41 -5.52 -8.43 21.42
N ASP A 42 -5.38 -7.22 21.95
CA ASP A 42 -4.55 -6.15 21.38
C ASP A 42 -3.04 -6.33 21.65
N ARG A 43 -2.67 -7.31 22.47
CA ARG A 43 -1.26 -7.52 22.87
C ARG A 43 -0.31 -7.65 21.69
N ILE A 44 -0.72 -8.34 20.61
CA ILE A 44 0.11 -8.53 19.42
C ILE A 44 0.27 -7.21 18.67
N LYS A 45 -0.81 -6.46 18.52
CA LYS A 45 -0.81 -5.14 17.90
C LYS A 45 0.05 -4.15 18.69
N GLN A 46 -0.09 -4.11 20.02
CA GLN A 46 0.73 -3.25 20.88
C GLN A 46 2.23 -3.60 20.79
N ALA A 47 2.57 -4.89 20.84
CA ALA A 47 3.95 -5.33 20.66
C ALA A 47 4.53 -4.92 19.29
N MET A 48 3.71 -4.94 18.24
CA MET A 48 4.10 -4.47 16.92
C MET A 48 4.34 -2.95 16.89
N LEU A 49 3.44 -2.15 17.48
CA LEU A 49 3.60 -0.70 17.59
C LEU A 49 4.90 -0.34 18.34
N GLU A 50 5.17 -1.02 19.46
CA GLU A 50 6.42 -0.86 20.18
C GLU A 50 7.66 -1.19 19.33
N GLN A 51 7.60 -2.22 18.47
CA GLN A 51 8.71 -2.55 17.57
C GLN A 51 8.91 -1.48 16.49
N ILE A 52 7.82 -0.88 16.00
CA ILE A 52 7.90 0.25 15.04
C ILE A 52 8.54 1.46 15.73
N ASP A 53 8.17 1.78 16.96
CA ASP A 53 8.74 2.90 17.71
C ASP A 53 10.20 2.72 18.05
N LYS A 54 10.57 1.50 18.44
CA LYS A 54 11.97 1.14 18.70
C LYS A 54 12.83 1.10 17.43
N GLY A 55 12.22 1.28 16.25
CA GLY A 55 12.91 1.17 14.97
C GLY A 55 13.34 -0.24 14.61
N THR A 56 12.80 -1.27 15.28
CA THR A 56 13.02 -2.68 14.92
C THR A 56 12.25 -3.04 13.66
N ILE A 57 11.01 -2.53 13.53
CA ILE A 57 10.24 -2.55 12.29
C ILE A 57 10.34 -1.17 11.67
N LEU A 58 10.84 -1.13 10.44
CA LEU A 58 11.15 0.12 9.75
C LEU A 58 9.93 0.66 9.00
N ILE A 59 9.23 1.62 9.58
CA ILE A 59 8.13 2.36 8.95
C ILE A 59 8.42 3.86 9.10
N ASP A 60 8.42 4.59 8.00
CA ASP A 60 8.51 6.05 7.98
C ASP A 60 7.08 6.64 7.87
N VAL A 61 6.79 7.68 8.63
CA VAL A 61 5.49 8.39 8.60
C VAL A 61 5.66 9.88 8.26
N GLU A 62 6.84 10.25 7.76
CA GLU A 62 7.21 11.62 7.37
C GLU A 62 8.32 11.60 6.31
N GLY A 63 8.52 12.72 5.64
CA GLY A 63 9.53 12.87 4.60
C GLY A 63 9.11 12.26 3.26
N ALA A 64 10.09 12.13 2.35
CA ALA A 64 9.90 11.57 1.02
C ALA A 64 11.11 10.75 0.58
N LYS A 65 10.90 9.60 -0.08
CA LYS A 65 11.96 8.69 -0.53
C LYS A 65 11.69 8.16 -1.92
N VAL A 66 12.73 7.91 -2.69
CA VAL A 66 12.67 7.27 -4.00
C VAL A 66 12.65 5.76 -3.83
N GLY A 67 11.73 5.08 -4.53
CA GLY A 67 11.65 3.62 -4.53
C GLY A 67 11.28 3.01 -3.17
N GLN A 68 10.58 3.76 -2.31
CA GLN A 68 10.05 3.30 -1.03
C GLN A 68 8.64 3.82 -0.81
N ILE A 69 7.74 2.98 -0.30
CA ILE A 69 6.33 3.32 -0.02
C ILE A 69 5.80 2.49 1.15
N ASN A 70 4.79 3.00 1.85
CA ASN A 70 4.03 2.25 2.86
C ASN A 70 2.85 1.54 2.21
N GLY A 71 2.90 0.22 2.14
CA GLY A 71 1.76 -0.64 1.83
C GLY A 71 1.00 -1.03 3.09
N LEU A 72 -0.21 -1.56 2.92
CA LEU A 72 -1.09 -1.96 4.01
C LEU A 72 -1.49 -3.43 3.90
N VAL A 73 -1.27 -4.18 4.95
CA VAL A 73 -1.63 -5.60 5.05
C VAL A 73 -2.57 -5.83 6.23
N VAL A 74 -3.40 -6.87 6.15
CA VAL A 74 -4.27 -7.30 7.26
C VAL A 74 -3.71 -8.59 7.86
N TYR A 75 -3.56 -8.59 9.15
CA TYR A 75 -3.23 -9.79 9.92
C TYR A 75 -4.49 -10.34 10.57
N ASN A 76 -4.79 -11.60 10.26
CA ASN A 76 -5.89 -12.32 10.89
C ASN A 76 -5.32 -13.20 12.01
N PHE A 77 -5.70 -12.94 13.24
CA PHE A 77 -5.27 -13.71 14.39
C PHE A 77 -6.46 -14.19 15.19
N SER A 78 -6.76 -15.47 15.13
CA SER A 78 -7.90 -16.09 15.79
C SER A 78 -9.24 -15.45 15.41
N ARG A 79 -9.82 -14.63 16.28
CA ARG A 79 -11.10 -13.93 16.07
C ARG A 79 -10.96 -12.46 15.72
N ASN A 80 -9.75 -11.93 15.70
CA ASN A 80 -9.46 -10.53 15.47
C ASN A 80 -8.61 -10.32 14.24
N SER A 81 -8.89 -9.24 13.54
CA SER A 81 -8.07 -8.74 12.44
C SER A 81 -7.61 -7.33 12.76
N PHE A 82 -6.39 -7.00 12.38
CA PHE A 82 -5.87 -5.64 12.45
C PHE A 82 -5.00 -5.34 11.24
N GLY A 83 -4.98 -4.08 10.85
CA GLY A 83 -4.11 -3.61 9.79
C GLY A 83 -2.71 -3.26 10.29
N LYS A 84 -1.74 -3.42 9.41
CA LYS A 84 -0.34 -3.07 9.66
C LYS A 84 0.26 -2.42 8.41
N PRO A 85 1.00 -1.30 8.55
CA PRO A 85 1.83 -0.83 7.45
C PRO A 85 3.00 -1.81 7.22
N SER A 86 3.38 -1.95 5.96
CA SER A 86 4.55 -2.70 5.52
C SER A 86 5.35 -1.83 4.56
N ARG A 87 6.65 -1.70 4.79
CA ARG A 87 7.55 -1.02 3.87
C ARG A 87 7.71 -1.86 2.62
N ILE A 88 7.43 -1.27 1.46
CA ILE A 88 7.72 -1.86 0.15
C ILE A 88 8.83 -1.03 -0.48
N THR A 89 9.85 -1.70 -0.99
CA THR A 89 10.94 -1.05 -1.71
C THR A 89 11.13 -1.64 -3.08
N THR A 90 11.61 -0.79 -3.99
CA THR A 90 11.89 -1.15 -5.38
C THR A 90 13.25 -0.62 -5.79
N GLN A 91 14.07 -1.48 -6.38
CA GLN A 91 15.32 -1.13 -7.01
C GLN A 91 15.25 -1.43 -8.50
N VAL A 92 15.82 -0.55 -9.31
CA VAL A 92 15.85 -0.69 -10.78
C VAL A 92 17.25 -0.61 -11.32
N ARG A 93 17.53 -1.41 -12.35
CA ARG A 93 18.82 -1.44 -13.05
C ARG A 93 18.61 -1.74 -14.53
N MET A 94 19.62 -1.53 -15.35
CA MET A 94 19.61 -2.01 -16.73
C MET A 94 19.41 -3.54 -16.73
N GLY A 95 18.57 -4.06 -17.63
CA GLY A 95 18.24 -5.48 -17.71
C GLY A 95 17.45 -5.82 -18.97
N LYS A 96 16.82 -7.00 -18.96
CA LYS A 96 16.10 -7.57 -20.12
C LYS A 96 14.58 -7.49 -20.00
N GLY A 97 14.05 -6.59 -19.17
CA GLY A 97 12.61 -6.45 -18.96
C GLY A 97 12.05 -7.39 -17.89
N GLU A 98 12.85 -7.79 -16.92
CA GLU A 98 12.46 -8.71 -15.86
C GLU A 98 11.98 -7.96 -14.63
N PHE A 99 10.78 -8.31 -14.14
CA PHE A 99 10.26 -7.87 -12.86
C PHE A 99 10.40 -9.01 -11.86
N ILE A 100 11.31 -8.84 -10.92
CA ILE A 100 11.61 -9.80 -9.87
C ILE A 100 10.81 -9.38 -8.62
N ASP A 101 9.77 -10.13 -8.33
CA ASP A 101 9.08 -10.08 -7.05
C ASP A 101 9.80 -11.05 -6.10
N ILE A 102 10.45 -10.51 -5.08
CA ILE A 102 11.30 -11.31 -4.19
C ILE A 102 10.47 -12.34 -3.43
N GLU A 103 9.27 -11.99 -2.99
CA GLU A 103 8.36 -12.92 -2.30
C GLU A 103 7.99 -14.11 -3.18
N ARG A 104 7.80 -13.88 -4.47
CA ARG A 104 7.55 -14.96 -5.45
C ARG A 104 8.76 -15.86 -5.63
N GLU A 105 9.94 -15.29 -5.81
CA GLU A 105 11.17 -16.07 -6.05
C GLU A 105 11.51 -16.99 -4.86
N ILE A 106 11.20 -16.58 -3.65
CA ILE A 106 11.42 -17.37 -2.43
C ILE A 106 10.19 -18.17 -1.98
N GLN A 107 9.15 -18.25 -2.84
CA GLN A 107 7.89 -18.98 -2.58
C GLN A 107 7.14 -18.51 -1.32
N MET A 108 7.24 -17.25 -1.00
CA MET A 108 6.50 -16.57 0.07
C MET A 108 5.31 -15.76 -0.44
N SER A 109 5.05 -15.74 -1.75
CA SER A 109 3.86 -15.11 -2.32
C SER A 109 2.79 -16.15 -2.68
N GLY A 110 1.53 -15.77 -2.41
CA GLY A 110 0.38 -16.52 -2.90
C GLY A 110 0.09 -16.25 -4.39
N PRO A 111 -0.76 -17.07 -5.02
CA PRO A 111 -1.06 -16.96 -6.44
C PRO A 111 -1.77 -15.66 -6.81
N ILE A 112 -2.54 -15.07 -5.88
CA ILE A 112 -3.28 -13.82 -6.12
C ILE A 112 -2.30 -12.64 -6.13
N HIS A 113 -1.31 -12.61 -5.25
CA HIS A 113 -0.23 -11.61 -5.27
C HIS A 113 0.58 -11.70 -6.56
N THR A 114 1.02 -12.90 -6.95
CA THR A 114 1.73 -13.13 -8.22
C THR A 114 0.94 -12.60 -9.42
N LYS A 115 -0.38 -12.81 -9.46
CA LYS A 115 -1.25 -12.23 -10.49
C LYS A 115 -1.19 -10.71 -10.50
N GLY A 116 -1.19 -10.05 -9.33
CA GLY A 116 -1.06 -8.58 -9.20
C GLY A 116 0.24 -8.07 -9.84
N VAL A 117 1.37 -8.72 -9.54
CA VAL A 117 2.70 -8.37 -10.12
C VAL A 117 2.72 -8.52 -11.64
N LEU A 118 2.10 -9.55 -12.19
CA LEU A 118 2.00 -9.73 -13.65
C LEU A 118 1.13 -8.63 -14.30
N ILE A 119 0.06 -8.22 -13.65
CA ILE A 119 -0.81 -7.14 -14.13
C ILE A 119 -0.05 -5.81 -14.14
N LEU A 120 0.66 -5.46 -13.07
CA LEU A 120 1.43 -4.20 -13.01
C LEU A 120 2.55 -4.17 -14.06
N SER A 121 3.24 -5.29 -14.28
CA SER A 121 4.26 -5.43 -15.33
C SER A 121 3.67 -5.18 -16.72
N SER A 122 2.51 -5.78 -17.00
CA SER A 122 1.78 -5.59 -18.24
C SER A 122 1.33 -4.13 -18.44
N LEU A 123 0.83 -3.48 -17.38
CA LEU A 123 0.42 -2.08 -17.41
C LEU A 123 1.58 -1.15 -17.75
N ILE A 124 2.76 -1.34 -17.12
CA ILE A 124 3.94 -0.53 -17.42
C ILE A 124 4.40 -0.71 -18.86
N ALA A 125 4.48 -1.95 -19.33
CA ALA A 125 4.87 -2.24 -20.71
C ALA A 125 3.92 -1.58 -21.72
N ASN A 126 2.62 -1.73 -21.51
CA ASN A 126 1.62 -1.14 -22.39
C ASN A 126 1.61 0.40 -22.36
N ARG A 127 1.91 0.98 -21.21
CA ARG A 127 1.83 2.43 -21.01
C ARG A 127 3.05 3.18 -21.54
N PHE A 128 4.25 2.61 -21.36
CA PHE A 128 5.51 3.31 -21.57
C PHE A 128 6.48 2.65 -22.54
N ALA A 129 6.24 1.41 -22.99
CA ALA A 129 7.19 0.64 -23.78
C ALA A 129 6.59 0.04 -25.06
N LYS A 130 5.68 0.76 -25.72
CA LYS A 130 5.01 0.29 -26.94
C LYS A 130 5.96 0.14 -28.14
N GLU A 131 6.94 1.02 -28.25
CA GLU A 131 7.84 1.11 -29.40
C GLU A 131 9.25 0.55 -29.13
N SER A 132 9.56 0.24 -27.89
CA SER A 132 10.85 -0.30 -27.50
C SER A 132 10.69 -1.31 -26.36
N PRO A 133 11.53 -2.36 -26.31
CA PRO A 133 11.45 -3.32 -25.22
C PRO A 133 11.80 -2.66 -23.88
N LEU A 134 11.18 -3.13 -22.79
CA LEU A 134 11.60 -2.78 -21.44
C LEU A 134 13.04 -3.28 -21.22
N SER A 135 13.99 -2.35 -21.12
CA SER A 135 15.41 -2.66 -20.96
C SER A 135 15.89 -2.38 -19.53
N LEU A 136 15.03 -2.64 -18.56
CA LEU A 136 15.35 -2.60 -17.15
C LEU A 136 15.02 -3.94 -16.48
N SER A 137 15.69 -4.23 -15.36
CA SER A 137 15.25 -5.22 -14.40
C SER A 137 14.91 -4.50 -13.10
N ALA A 138 13.78 -4.82 -12.53
CA ALA A 138 13.33 -4.26 -11.25
C ALA A 138 13.18 -5.38 -10.22
N SER A 139 13.56 -5.12 -8.97
CA SER A 139 13.24 -5.97 -7.82
C SER A 139 12.29 -5.23 -6.89
N ILE A 140 11.25 -5.90 -6.46
CA ILE A 140 10.25 -5.40 -5.52
C ILE A 140 10.27 -6.33 -4.29
N VAL A 141 10.18 -5.75 -3.10
CA VAL A 141 10.17 -6.52 -1.85
C VAL A 141 9.30 -5.88 -0.79
N PHE A 142 8.58 -6.70 -0.03
CA PHE A 142 7.94 -6.33 1.22
C PHE A 142 8.96 -6.50 2.35
N GLU A 143 9.66 -5.44 2.70
CA GLU A 143 10.70 -5.52 3.73
C GLU A 143 10.12 -6.00 5.06
N GLN A 144 10.87 -6.84 5.77
CA GLN A 144 10.50 -7.40 7.06
C GLN A 144 9.14 -8.14 7.07
N SER A 145 8.75 -8.73 5.93
CA SER A 145 7.61 -9.64 5.82
C SER A 145 8.11 -11.08 5.80
N TYR A 146 7.91 -11.81 6.88
CA TYR A 146 8.40 -13.19 7.04
C TYR A 146 7.28 -14.23 7.11
N GLY A 147 6.02 -13.80 7.03
CA GLY A 147 4.84 -14.65 7.13
C GLY A 147 4.15 -14.94 5.79
N GLY A 148 4.77 -14.53 4.67
CA GLY A 148 4.17 -14.61 3.35
C GLY A 148 3.22 -13.44 3.04
N VAL A 149 3.00 -13.19 1.74
CA VAL A 149 2.09 -12.17 1.21
C VAL A 149 1.13 -12.84 0.23
N ASP A 150 -0.16 -12.63 0.39
CA ASP A 150 -1.16 -13.02 -0.60
C ASP A 150 -2.21 -11.92 -0.79
N GLY A 151 -2.90 -11.95 -1.93
CA GLY A 151 -3.83 -10.90 -2.34
C GLY A 151 -3.19 -9.88 -3.28
N ASP A 152 -4.02 -9.28 -4.12
CA ASP A 152 -3.62 -8.28 -5.12
C ASP A 152 -3.78 -6.83 -4.61
N SER A 153 -4.17 -6.65 -3.36
CA SER A 153 -4.49 -5.35 -2.76
C SER A 153 -3.28 -4.41 -2.58
N ALA A 154 -2.07 -4.89 -2.80
CA ALA A 154 -0.85 -4.10 -2.80
C ALA A 154 -0.37 -3.71 -4.20
N SER A 155 -1.00 -4.20 -5.28
CA SER A 155 -0.48 -4.00 -6.65
C SER A 155 -0.43 -2.53 -7.07
N SER A 156 -1.32 -1.66 -6.59
CA SER A 156 -1.21 -0.21 -6.79
C SER A 156 -0.01 0.38 -6.05
N THR A 157 0.26 -0.10 -4.84
CA THR A 157 1.38 0.34 -4.01
C THR A 157 2.73 -0.01 -4.67
N GLU A 158 2.86 -1.23 -5.13
CA GLU A 158 4.04 -1.72 -5.88
C GLU A 158 4.23 -0.94 -7.18
N TYR A 159 3.13 -0.65 -7.90
CA TYR A 159 3.17 0.16 -9.11
C TYR A 159 3.72 1.57 -8.83
N TYR A 160 3.25 2.27 -7.80
CA TYR A 160 3.75 3.59 -7.44
C TYR A 160 5.21 3.57 -7.01
N CYS A 161 5.61 2.57 -6.23
CA CYS A 161 7.00 2.36 -5.82
C CYS A 161 7.92 2.20 -7.03
N LEU A 162 7.48 1.43 -8.02
CA LEU A 162 8.22 1.20 -9.27
C LEU A 162 8.31 2.46 -10.13
N LEU A 163 7.21 3.23 -10.28
CA LEU A 163 7.25 4.52 -10.98
C LEU A 163 8.24 5.48 -10.34
N SER A 164 8.25 5.55 -9.00
CA SER A 164 9.21 6.36 -8.25
C SER A 164 10.66 5.96 -8.53
N ALA A 165 10.94 4.66 -8.48
CA ALA A 165 12.29 4.14 -8.74
C ALA A 165 12.77 4.41 -10.18
N ILE A 166 11.88 4.26 -11.19
CA ILE A 166 12.21 4.50 -12.60
C ILE A 166 12.41 6.00 -12.87
N SER A 167 11.53 6.84 -12.34
CA SER A 167 11.55 8.29 -12.57
C SER A 167 12.53 9.06 -11.69
N ASN A 168 13.03 8.43 -10.63
CA ASN A 168 13.80 9.05 -9.55
C ASN A 168 13.05 10.21 -8.85
N ILE A 169 11.70 10.12 -8.81
CA ILE A 169 10.85 11.07 -8.09
C ILE A 169 10.51 10.49 -6.72
N PRO A 170 10.77 11.24 -5.63
CA PRO A 170 10.47 10.74 -4.29
C PRO A 170 8.96 10.70 -4.03
N ILE A 171 8.56 9.71 -3.22
CA ILE A 171 7.18 9.51 -2.74
C ILE A 171 7.10 9.91 -1.28
N LYS A 172 6.04 10.60 -0.90
CA LYS A 172 5.70 10.98 0.47
C LYS A 172 5.54 9.74 1.36
N GLN A 173 6.24 9.70 2.49
CA GLN A 173 6.22 8.58 3.44
C GLN A 173 5.13 8.74 4.52
N ASN A 174 4.55 9.91 4.66
CA ASN A 174 3.39 10.18 5.51
C ASN A 174 2.06 9.64 4.93
N ILE A 175 2.11 8.98 3.78
CA ILE A 175 0.95 8.40 3.11
C ILE A 175 1.16 6.90 2.93
N ALA A 176 0.19 6.10 3.37
CA ALA A 176 0.12 4.68 3.07
C ALA A 176 -0.89 4.39 1.95
N VAL A 177 -0.72 3.29 1.24
CA VAL A 177 -1.54 2.96 0.07
C VAL A 177 -2.07 1.54 0.15
N THR A 178 -3.31 1.37 -0.30
CA THR A 178 -3.86 0.06 -0.62
C THR A 178 -4.81 0.17 -1.81
N GLY A 179 -4.78 -0.80 -2.70
CA GLY A 179 -5.62 -0.86 -3.88
C GLY A 179 -5.15 -1.96 -4.83
N SER A 180 -6.06 -2.67 -5.45
CA SER A 180 -5.77 -3.53 -6.60
C SER A 180 -5.82 -2.71 -7.88
N ILE A 181 -5.06 -3.08 -8.89
CA ILE A 181 -5.07 -2.44 -10.22
C ILE A 181 -5.44 -3.44 -11.31
N ASN A 182 -6.05 -2.94 -12.38
CA ASN A 182 -6.22 -3.69 -13.61
C ASN A 182 -5.21 -3.25 -14.70
N GLN A 183 -5.24 -3.90 -15.85
CA GLN A 183 -4.33 -3.60 -16.98
C GLN A 183 -4.55 -2.23 -17.63
N PHE A 184 -5.62 -1.51 -17.28
CA PHE A 184 -5.93 -0.16 -17.76
C PHE A 184 -5.49 0.93 -16.77
N GLY A 185 -5.03 0.54 -15.57
CA GLY A 185 -4.64 1.46 -14.51
C GLY A 185 -5.82 1.98 -13.68
N GLU A 186 -6.95 1.29 -13.73
CA GLU A 186 -8.09 1.56 -12.86
C GLU A 186 -7.87 0.88 -11.50
N ILE A 187 -8.23 1.58 -10.43
CA ILE A 187 -8.11 1.09 -9.06
C ILE A 187 -9.37 0.29 -8.70
N GLN A 188 -9.16 -0.93 -8.22
CA GLN A 188 -10.20 -1.89 -7.87
C GLN A 188 -10.36 -2.02 -6.35
N PRO A 189 -11.57 -2.38 -5.85
CA PRO A 189 -11.84 -2.53 -4.43
C PRO A 189 -11.03 -3.65 -3.79
N ILE A 190 -10.77 -3.48 -2.48
CA ILE A 190 -10.00 -4.43 -1.68
C ILE A 190 -10.75 -4.82 -0.41
N GLY A 191 -10.37 -5.93 0.20
CA GLY A 191 -10.83 -6.33 1.52
C GLY A 191 -10.03 -5.71 2.66
N GLY A 192 -10.67 -5.57 3.83
CA GLY A 192 -10.02 -5.09 5.05
C GLY A 192 -9.63 -3.60 5.02
N ALA A 193 -10.42 -2.77 4.34
CA ALA A 193 -10.12 -1.35 4.21
C ALA A 193 -10.13 -0.64 5.58
N ASN A 194 -11.08 -0.98 6.46
CA ASN A 194 -11.16 -0.40 7.79
C ASN A 194 -9.90 -0.73 8.62
N GLU A 195 -9.57 -1.99 8.71
CA GLU A 195 -8.40 -2.46 9.46
C GLU A 195 -7.10 -1.84 8.93
N LYS A 196 -6.97 -1.70 7.62
CA LYS A 196 -5.81 -1.09 6.97
C LYS A 196 -5.66 0.39 7.30
N ILE A 197 -6.75 1.16 7.21
CA ILE A 197 -6.76 2.59 7.56
C ILE A 197 -6.42 2.77 9.03
N GLU A 198 -7.13 2.04 9.91
CA GLU A 198 -6.95 2.11 11.36
C GLU A 198 -5.54 1.70 11.79
N GLY A 199 -4.96 0.69 11.12
CA GLY A 199 -3.61 0.23 11.40
C GLY A 199 -2.53 1.27 11.10
N PHE A 200 -2.64 2.02 10.01
CA PHE A 200 -1.72 3.12 9.71
C PHE A 200 -1.97 4.34 10.59
N PHE A 201 -3.25 4.66 10.84
CA PHE A 201 -3.62 5.72 11.78
C PHE A 201 -3.01 5.49 13.17
N ASP A 202 -3.07 4.27 13.70
CA ASP A 202 -2.51 3.95 15.01
C ASP A 202 -0.99 4.21 15.06
N VAL A 203 -0.25 3.89 14.00
CA VAL A 203 1.19 4.20 13.89
C VAL A 203 1.43 5.71 13.85
N CYS A 204 0.66 6.45 13.03
CA CYS A 204 0.77 7.91 12.95
C CYS A 204 0.42 8.58 14.28
N LYS A 205 -0.70 8.16 14.91
CA LYS A 205 -1.16 8.68 16.21
C LYS A 205 -0.12 8.47 17.32
N HIS A 206 0.52 7.30 17.33
CA HIS A 206 1.52 6.96 18.33
C HIS A 206 2.80 7.81 18.19
N ARG A 207 3.19 8.16 16.95
CA ARG A 207 4.32 9.05 16.65
C ARG A 207 3.97 10.54 16.68
N GLY A 208 2.71 10.87 16.81
CA GLY A 208 2.17 12.23 16.74
C GLY A 208 1.60 12.55 15.36
N LEU A 209 0.33 12.94 15.33
CA LEU A 209 -0.32 13.38 14.09
C LEU A 209 0.24 14.73 13.66
N THR A 210 0.59 14.85 12.37
CA THR A 210 1.20 16.06 11.78
C THR A 210 0.21 16.87 10.94
N GLY A 211 -1.00 16.34 10.70
CA GLY A 211 -2.03 16.97 9.87
C GLY A 211 -1.87 16.78 8.35
N ASP A 212 -0.86 16.01 7.92
CA ASP A 212 -0.62 15.69 6.51
C ASP A 212 -0.53 14.18 6.23
N GLN A 213 -0.71 13.37 7.27
CA GLN A 213 -0.68 11.92 7.19
C GLN A 213 -2.01 11.35 6.73
N GLY A 214 -1.99 10.18 6.08
CA GLY A 214 -3.23 9.53 5.67
C GLY A 214 -3.05 8.31 4.78
N VAL A 215 -4.15 7.86 4.20
CA VAL A 215 -4.22 6.63 3.41
C VAL A 215 -4.89 6.89 2.06
N ILE A 216 -4.32 6.34 1.00
CA ILE A 216 -4.95 6.25 -0.32
C ILE A 216 -5.68 4.91 -0.41
N ILE A 217 -6.97 4.95 -0.77
CA ILE A 217 -7.84 3.79 -0.92
C ILE A 217 -8.61 3.83 -2.25
N PRO A 218 -9.11 2.69 -2.74
CA PRO A 218 -10.06 2.69 -3.87
C PRO A 218 -11.34 3.45 -3.52
N ARG A 219 -11.83 4.29 -4.43
CA ARG A 219 -13.09 5.03 -4.24
C ARG A 219 -14.29 4.12 -3.97
N THR A 220 -14.29 2.96 -4.59
CA THR A 220 -15.35 1.96 -4.40
C THR A 220 -15.43 1.41 -2.98
N ASN A 221 -14.38 1.52 -2.16
CA ASN A 221 -14.40 1.12 -0.76
C ASN A 221 -15.05 2.17 0.16
N VAL A 222 -15.21 3.42 -0.27
CA VAL A 222 -15.73 4.52 0.58
C VAL A 222 -17.10 4.19 1.16
N SER A 223 -18.00 3.61 0.35
CA SER A 223 -19.36 3.28 0.78
C SER A 223 -19.45 2.19 1.86
N SER A 224 -18.37 1.43 2.06
CA SER A 224 -18.29 0.33 3.04
C SER A 224 -17.41 0.66 4.25
N LEU A 225 -16.93 1.89 4.38
CA LEU A 225 -16.12 2.30 5.52
C LEU A 225 -16.97 2.35 6.80
N MET A 226 -16.44 1.72 7.85
CA MET A 226 -16.97 1.74 9.22
C MET A 226 -15.80 1.89 10.18
N LEU A 227 -15.25 3.11 10.23
CA LEU A 227 -14.04 3.42 10.98
C LEU A 227 -14.35 3.69 12.45
N ARG A 228 -13.36 3.49 13.31
CA ARG A 228 -13.41 3.85 14.72
C ARG A 228 -13.64 5.36 14.90
N GLU A 229 -14.28 5.72 16.00
CA GLU A 229 -14.66 7.11 16.33
C GLU A 229 -13.44 8.04 16.39
N ASP A 230 -12.31 7.57 16.95
CA ASP A 230 -11.08 8.37 17.03
C ASP A 230 -10.43 8.64 15.65
N VAL A 231 -10.60 7.75 14.69
CA VAL A 231 -10.16 7.97 13.30
C VAL A 231 -11.07 9.00 12.63
N LEU A 232 -12.40 8.86 12.80
CA LEU A 232 -13.38 9.80 12.24
C LEU A 232 -13.14 11.20 12.78
N GLN A 233 -12.94 11.35 14.08
CA GLN A 233 -12.63 12.62 14.70
C GLN A 233 -11.35 13.25 14.14
N ALA A 234 -10.26 12.48 14.00
CA ALA A 234 -9.02 12.98 13.44
C ALA A 234 -9.16 13.41 11.97
N VAL A 235 -10.02 12.74 11.19
CA VAL A 235 -10.33 13.15 9.81
C VAL A 235 -11.16 14.44 9.79
N GLU A 236 -12.18 14.57 10.62
CA GLU A 236 -13.00 15.77 10.75
C GLU A 236 -12.17 17.00 11.18
N GLU A 237 -11.21 16.79 12.08
CA GLU A 237 -10.29 17.83 12.57
C GLU A 237 -9.14 18.14 11.57
N GLY A 238 -9.07 17.44 10.43
CA GLY A 238 -8.00 17.60 9.45
C GLY A 238 -6.63 17.13 9.90
N GLN A 239 -6.57 16.28 10.93
CA GLN A 239 -5.32 15.72 11.47
C GLN A 239 -4.87 14.45 10.74
N PHE A 240 -5.80 13.79 10.03
CA PHE A 240 -5.55 12.59 9.23
C PHE A 240 -6.41 12.62 7.98
N HIS A 241 -5.95 12.01 6.88
CA HIS A 241 -6.63 12.10 5.59
C HIS A 241 -6.91 10.73 4.98
N ILE A 242 -8.02 10.63 4.25
CA ILE A 242 -8.36 9.45 3.44
C ILE A 242 -8.63 9.93 2.03
N TRP A 243 -7.74 9.59 1.11
CA TRP A 243 -7.88 9.93 -0.31
C TRP A 243 -8.47 8.76 -1.07
N ALA A 244 -9.60 9.00 -1.70
CA ALA A 244 -10.28 8.01 -2.53
C ALA A 244 -9.96 8.24 -4.00
N VAL A 245 -9.37 7.25 -4.66
CA VAL A 245 -8.86 7.33 -6.03
C VAL A 245 -9.55 6.33 -6.96
N ASP A 246 -9.66 6.68 -8.22
CA ASP A 246 -10.24 5.84 -9.28
C ASP A 246 -9.15 5.26 -10.19
N THR A 247 -8.04 5.96 -10.36
CA THR A 247 -6.97 5.60 -11.27
C THR A 247 -5.59 5.66 -10.60
N VAL A 248 -4.61 5.00 -11.21
CA VAL A 248 -3.21 5.10 -10.76
C VAL A 248 -2.64 6.50 -10.95
N ASP A 249 -3.19 7.31 -11.83
CA ASP A 249 -2.76 8.69 -12.03
C ASP A 249 -3.18 9.57 -10.84
N ASP A 250 -4.40 9.40 -10.33
CA ASP A 250 -4.86 10.14 -9.13
C ASP A 250 -3.95 9.87 -7.93
N GLY A 251 -3.57 8.61 -7.72
CA GLY A 251 -2.74 8.22 -6.58
C GLY A 251 -1.31 8.75 -6.67
N ILE A 252 -0.68 8.71 -7.85
CA ILE A 252 0.70 9.19 -7.99
C ILE A 252 0.79 10.72 -7.84
N GLU A 253 -0.25 11.47 -8.23
CA GLU A 253 -0.32 12.91 -8.00
C GLU A 253 -0.33 13.25 -6.50
N ILE A 254 -1.12 12.53 -5.71
CA ILE A 254 -1.17 12.71 -4.25
C ILE A 254 0.19 12.39 -3.62
N LEU A 255 0.79 11.27 -4.02
CA LEU A 255 2.04 10.77 -3.46
C LEU A 255 3.26 11.65 -3.77
N THR A 256 3.28 12.26 -4.95
CA THR A 256 4.43 13.08 -5.40
C THR A 256 4.18 14.58 -5.27
N GLY A 257 2.92 14.99 -5.27
CA GLY A 257 2.53 16.41 -5.42
C GLY A 257 2.76 16.96 -6.82
N MET A 258 3.02 16.09 -7.81
CA MET A 258 3.26 16.45 -9.21
C MET A 258 2.14 15.91 -10.10
N PRO A 259 1.78 16.59 -11.20
CA PRO A 259 0.82 16.05 -12.16
C PRO A 259 1.30 14.72 -12.74
N ALA A 260 0.40 13.73 -12.87
CA ALA A 260 0.71 12.48 -13.54
C ALA A 260 1.06 12.69 -15.02
N GLY A 261 0.27 13.48 -15.71
CA GLY A 261 0.39 13.74 -17.14
C GLY A 261 -0.37 12.72 -17.99
N LYS A 262 -1.05 13.22 -19.05
CA LYS A 262 -1.71 12.38 -20.04
C LYS A 262 -0.93 12.43 -21.35
N PRO A 263 -0.78 11.31 -22.08
CA PRO A 263 -0.03 11.29 -23.33
C PRO A 263 -0.79 12.06 -24.41
N ASN A 264 -0.04 12.71 -25.30
CA ASN A 264 -0.57 13.31 -26.53
C ASN A 264 -0.90 12.22 -27.58
N LYS A 265 -1.35 12.63 -28.78
CA LYS A 265 -1.68 11.71 -29.89
C LYS A 265 -0.49 10.86 -30.35
N ASN A 266 0.73 11.30 -30.08
CA ASN A 266 1.97 10.59 -30.44
C ASN A 266 2.49 9.70 -29.28
N GLY A 267 1.74 9.57 -28.18
CA GLY A 267 2.16 8.78 -27.01
C GLY A 267 3.17 9.49 -26.09
N GLU A 268 3.48 10.77 -26.32
CA GLU A 268 4.44 11.52 -25.51
C GLU A 268 3.75 12.20 -24.32
N TYR A 269 4.36 12.15 -23.16
CA TYR A 269 3.88 12.81 -21.96
C TYR A 269 4.41 14.25 -21.85
N PRO A 270 3.64 15.18 -21.27
CA PRO A 270 4.06 16.56 -21.06
C PRO A 270 5.27 16.65 -20.11
N LYS A 271 6.23 17.54 -20.41
CA LYS A 271 7.36 17.81 -19.52
C LYS A 271 6.86 18.32 -18.15
N GLY A 272 7.57 17.93 -17.09
CA GLY A 272 7.21 18.31 -15.72
C GLY A 272 6.16 17.42 -15.07
N THR A 273 5.81 16.29 -15.70
CA THR A 273 4.88 15.30 -15.15
C THR A 273 5.60 14.02 -14.77
N VAL A 274 5.00 13.23 -13.85
CA VAL A 274 5.57 11.97 -13.38
C VAL A 274 5.74 10.99 -14.54
N ASN A 275 4.69 10.81 -15.37
CA ASN A 275 4.71 9.87 -16.49
C ASN A 275 5.76 10.26 -17.55
N TYR A 276 6.03 11.56 -17.74
CA TYR A 276 7.16 12.01 -18.57
C TYR A 276 8.50 11.56 -17.99
N ALA A 277 8.70 11.72 -16.70
CA ALA A 277 9.94 11.30 -16.04
C ALA A 277 10.13 9.78 -16.10
N VAL A 278 9.06 9.00 -15.93
CA VAL A 278 9.07 7.54 -16.12
C VAL A 278 9.48 7.17 -17.55
N GLN A 279 8.85 7.78 -18.56
CA GLN A 279 9.18 7.55 -19.97
C GLN A 279 10.65 7.85 -20.24
N LYS A 280 11.17 8.96 -19.71
CA LYS A 280 12.61 9.31 -19.86
C LYS A 280 13.55 8.36 -19.12
N GLY A 281 13.16 7.87 -17.94
CA GLY A 281 13.91 6.84 -17.23
C GLY A 281 14.02 5.54 -18.04
N LEU A 282 12.93 5.09 -18.62
CA LEU A 282 12.91 3.90 -19.48
C LEU A 282 13.73 4.09 -20.77
N GLU A 283 13.63 5.25 -21.43
CA GLU A 283 14.47 5.59 -22.57
C GLU A 283 15.96 5.58 -22.22
N HIS A 284 16.32 6.05 -21.02
CA HIS A 284 17.70 6.01 -20.56
C HIS A 284 18.21 4.57 -20.43
N TYR A 285 17.47 3.68 -19.79
CA TYR A 285 17.83 2.26 -19.67
C TYR A 285 17.96 1.57 -21.03
N TYR A 286 17.04 1.86 -21.95
CA TYR A 286 17.12 1.36 -23.33
C TYR A 286 18.39 1.81 -24.04
N LYS A 287 18.76 3.11 -23.97
CA LYS A 287 20.00 3.63 -24.55
C LYS A 287 21.25 2.97 -23.96
N CYS A 288 21.26 2.76 -22.65
CA CYS A 288 22.35 2.04 -21.98
C CYS A 288 22.46 0.60 -22.46
N TYR A 289 21.33 -0.10 -22.60
CA TYR A 289 21.30 -1.47 -23.11
C TYR A 289 21.82 -1.57 -24.56
N VAL A 290 21.37 -0.69 -25.45
CA VAL A 290 21.83 -0.66 -26.84
C VAL A 290 23.34 -0.38 -26.93
N ARG A 291 23.86 0.55 -26.14
CA ARG A 291 25.30 0.82 -26.07
C ARG A 291 26.07 -0.40 -25.62
N TYR A 292 25.66 -1.03 -24.52
CA TYR A 292 26.26 -2.27 -24.00
C TYR A 292 26.24 -3.41 -25.02
N ALA A 293 25.12 -3.63 -25.71
CA ALA A 293 25.01 -4.66 -26.75
C ALA A 293 25.96 -4.41 -27.93
N ARG A 294 26.14 -3.16 -28.37
CA ARG A 294 27.08 -2.81 -29.43
C ARG A 294 28.54 -3.05 -29.02
N GLU A 295 28.91 -2.70 -27.81
CA GLU A 295 30.27 -2.90 -27.28
C GLU A 295 30.60 -4.39 -27.14
N THR A 296 29.65 -5.22 -26.68
CA THR A 296 29.85 -6.66 -26.50
C THR A 296 29.86 -7.45 -27.83
N HIS A 297 29.01 -7.08 -28.79
CA HIS A 297 29.00 -7.74 -30.11
C HIS A 297 30.08 -7.22 -31.05
N GLY A 298 30.59 -6.00 -30.87
CA GLY A 298 31.70 -5.47 -31.63
C GLY A 298 33.06 -6.10 -31.28
N CYS A 299 33.17 -6.73 -30.09
CA CYS A 299 34.39 -7.47 -29.69
C CYS A 299 34.41 -8.93 -30.15
N LEU A 300 33.31 -9.50 -30.64
CA LEU A 300 33.24 -10.89 -31.14
C LEU A 300 33.48 -11.01 -32.64
N GLY A 301 33.76 -9.90 -33.34
CA GLY A 301 34.00 -9.82 -34.79
C GLY A 301 35.41 -9.38 -35.18
N LYS A 302 36.40 -9.60 -34.31
CA LYS A 302 37.81 -9.42 -34.67
C LYS A 302 38.60 -10.71 -34.46
#